data_caaeefcc4f625f44bf9f536ad85000b3
#
_entry.id   caaeefcc4f625f44bf9f536ad85000b3
#
_cell.length_a   1.000
_cell.length_b   1.000
_cell.length_c   1.000
_cell.angle_alpha   90.00
_cell.angle_beta   90.00
_cell.angle_gamma   90.00
#
_symmetry.space_group_name_H-M   'P 1'
#
loop_
_entity.id
_entity.type
_entity.pdbx_description
1 polymer ?
#
loop_
_entity_poly.entity_id
_entity_poly.type
_entity_poly.pdbx_seq_one_letter_code
_entity_poly.pdbx_strand_id
1 'polypeptide(L)'
;MNKVKIFTDSTVDLSKELVEKYEIGVVPLYVNIEDSSYLDGVEITTADLYKLVGEKQTLPKTSTAPVTDFVNAFAPWINAGYDIIFIGVSSKLSSTYQTAALAGREFDEGRVTLVDSLSLSTGTALQVIKAAELAKAGMDSKTIAETVSKITPRVRASFIIDTLKYLHMGGRCSAVQLLASNVLKIHP
;
A
#
# COMPACT_ATOMS: atom_id res chain seq x y z
N MET A 1 -4.59 23.65 14.82
CA MET A 1 -4.03 22.42 14.22
C MET A 1 -5.15 21.74 13.44
N ASN A 2 -4.88 21.34 12.18
CA ASN A 2 -5.83 20.56 11.39
C ASN A 2 -5.93 19.15 11.96
N LYS A 3 -7.13 18.54 11.82
CA LYS A 3 -7.26 17.10 12.06
C LYS A 3 -6.45 16.33 11.02
N VAL A 4 -6.03 15.11 11.33
CA VAL A 4 -5.24 14.29 10.43
C VAL A 4 -6.06 13.09 9.95
N LYS A 5 -6.09 12.86 8.65
CA LYS A 5 -6.67 11.67 8.03
C LYS A 5 -5.55 10.77 7.52
N ILE A 6 -5.59 9.51 7.93
CA ILE A 6 -4.61 8.50 7.50
C ILE A 6 -5.12 7.80 6.25
N PHE A 7 -4.25 7.69 5.26
CA PHE A 7 -4.46 6.95 4.02
C PHE A 7 -3.40 5.88 3.82
N THR A 8 -3.78 4.82 3.15
CA THR A 8 -2.90 3.75 2.70
C THR A 8 -3.35 3.25 1.33
N ASP A 9 -2.66 2.26 0.77
CA ASP A 9 -3.08 1.54 -0.42
C ASP A 9 -3.64 0.14 -0.08
N SER A 10 -4.23 -0.54 -1.06
CA SER A 10 -4.89 -1.83 -0.83
C SER A 10 -3.96 -2.97 -0.42
N THR A 11 -2.64 -2.84 -0.63
CA THR A 11 -1.67 -3.87 -0.22
C THR A 11 -1.45 -3.96 1.30
N VAL A 12 -2.13 -3.12 2.07
CA VAL A 12 -2.02 -3.07 3.54
C VAL A 12 -2.62 -4.31 4.22
N ASP A 13 -3.49 -5.04 3.55
CA ASP A 13 -4.19 -6.23 4.05
C ASP A 13 -4.91 -6.03 5.40
N LEU A 14 -5.43 -4.83 5.65
CA LEU A 14 -6.28 -4.56 6.81
C LEU A 14 -7.68 -5.11 6.58
N SER A 15 -8.26 -5.70 7.61
CA SER A 15 -9.67 -6.10 7.57
C SER A 15 -10.59 -4.87 7.49
N LYS A 16 -11.78 -5.06 6.93
CA LYS A 16 -12.78 -3.98 6.83
C LYS A 16 -13.11 -3.37 8.20
N GLU A 17 -13.19 -4.21 9.23
CA GLU A 17 -13.47 -3.77 10.61
C GLU A 17 -12.36 -2.85 11.14
N LEU A 18 -11.09 -3.12 10.81
CA LEU A 18 -9.98 -2.25 11.22
C LEU A 18 -9.95 -0.95 10.42
N VAL A 19 -10.23 -1.01 9.12
CA VAL A 19 -10.34 0.19 8.26
C VAL A 19 -11.43 1.11 8.79
N GLU A 20 -12.60 0.57 9.11
CA GLU A 20 -13.72 1.33 9.68
C GLU A 20 -13.41 1.85 11.09
N LYS A 21 -12.91 0.99 11.99
CA LYS A 21 -12.59 1.33 13.39
C LYS A 21 -11.60 2.51 13.50
N TYR A 22 -10.62 2.54 12.62
CA TYR A 22 -9.58 3.56 12.60
C TYR A 22 -9.82 4.65 11.56
N GLU A 23 -10.95 4.59 10.85
CA GLU A 23 -11.33 5.56 9.81
C GLU A 23 -10.22 5.75 8.76
N ILE A 24 -9.56 4.66 8.34
CA ILE A 24 -8.46 4.70 7.39
C ILE A 24 -9.01 4.86 5.97
N GLY A 25 -8.46 5.81 5.20
CA GLY A 25 -8.70 5.89 3.76
C GLY A 25 -7.84 4.86 3.03
N VAL A 26 -8.41 4.17 2.05
CA VAL A 26 -7.69 3.21 1.22
C VAL A 26 -7.78 3.65 -0.23
N VAL A 27 -6.63 3.80 -0.89
CA VAL A 27 -6.55 4.01 -2.34
C VAL A 27 -6.25 2.66 -2.97
N PRO A 28 -7.21 2.05 -3.70
CA PRO A 28 -7.02 0.74 -4.29
C PRO A 28 -5.99 0.79 -5.41
N LEU A 29 -5.15 -0.24 -5.50
CA LEU A 29 -4.31 -0.49 -6.66
C LEU A 29 -5.13 -1.19 -7.75
N TYR A 30 -4.54 -1.38 -8.92
CA TYR A 30 -5.19 -2.08 -10.02
C TYR A 30 -4.63 -3.48 -10.21
N VAL A 31 -5.52 -4.43 -10.45
CA VAL A 31 -5.22 -5.80 -10.88
C VAL A 31 -5.61 -5.92 -12.35
N ASN A 32 -4.63 -6.18 -13.19
CA ASN A 32 -4.82 -6.27 -14.64
C ASN A 32 -4.70 -7.73 -15.09
N ILE A 33 -5.72 -8.23 -15.77
CA ILE A 33 -5.75 -9.58 -16.36
C ILE A 33 -6.17 -9.44 -17.82
N GLU A 34 -5.29 -9.75 -18.74
CA GLU A 34 -5.46 -9.52 -20.19
C GLU A 34 -5.82 -8.04 -20.45
N ASP A 35 -6.96 -7.77 -21.07
CA ASP A 35 -7.44 -6.43 -21.41
C ASP A 35 -8.35 -5.81 -20.34
N SER A 36 -8.51 -6.48 -19.19
CA SER A 36 -9.37 -6.02 -18.10
C SER A 36 -8.55 -5.52 -16.92
N SER A 37 -9.03 -4.43 -16.32
CA SER A 37 -8.41 -3.80 -15.15
C SER A 37 -9.46 -3.68 -14.04
N TYR A 38 -9.13 -4.07 -12.82
CA TYR A 38 -10.01 -4.11 -11.67
C TYR A 38 -9.38 -3.39 -10.48
N LEU A 39 -10.18 -2.68 -9.71
CA LEU A 39 -9.77 -2.09 -8.42
C LEU A 39 -9.65 -3.20 -7.37
N ASP A 40 -8.45 -3.35 -6.81
CA ASP A 40 -8.12 -4.36 -5.81
C ASP A 40 -8.94 -4.18 -4.52
N GLY A 41 -9.63 -5.25 -4.12
CA GLY A 41 -10.49 -5.27 -2.93
C GLY A 41 -11.82 -4.52 -3.09
N VAL A 42 -12.10 -3.90 -4.25
CA VAL A 42 -13.33 -3.17 -4.57
C VAL A 42 -14.11 -3.88 -5.67
N GLU A 43 -13.50 -4.07 -6.83
CA GLU A 43 -14.11 -4.70 -8.01
C GLU A 43 -13.70 -6.17 -8.18
N ILE A 44 -12.61 -6.56 -7.53
CA ILE A 44 -12.13 -7.95 -7.53
C ILE A 44 -11.70 -8.37 -6.13
N THR A 45 -12.15 -9.55 -5.71
CA THR A 45 -11.66 -10.19 -4.48
C THR A 45 -10.56 -11.19 -4.78
N THR A 46 -9.83 -11.63 -3.74
CA THR A 46 -8.82 -12.69 -3.87
C THR A 46 -9.43 -13.99 -4.45
N ALA A 47 -10.66 -14.33 -4.07
CA ALA A 47 -11.35 -15.51 -4.60
C ALA A 47 -11.66 -15.37 -6.09
N ASP A 48 -12.15 -14.19 -6.51
CA ASP A 48 -12.41 -13.88 -7.93
C ASP A 48 -11.12 -13.94 -8.74
N LEU A 49 -10.02 -13.39 -8.18
CA LEU A 49 -8.71 -13.41 -8.81
C LEU A 49 -8.23 -14.84 -9.10
N TYR A 50 -8.28 -15.74 -8.09
CA TYR A 50 -7.88 -17.13 -8.29
C TYR A 50 -8.75 -17.85 -9.31
N LYS A 51 -10.06 -17.58 -9.32
CA LYS A 51 -10.99 -18.12 -10.31
C LYS A 51 -10.61 -17.67 -11.72
N LEU A 52 -10.42 -16.36 -11.94
CA LEU A 52 -10.04 -15.79 -13.23
C LEU A 52 -8.69 -16.32 -13.72
N VAL A 53 -7.69 -16.43 -12.85
CA VAL A 53 -6.38 -17.01 -13.19
C VAL A 53 -6.52 -18.49 -13.60
N GLY A 54 -7.37 -19.24 -12.90
CA GLY A 54 -7.65 -20.64 -13.24
C GLY A 54 -8.34 -20.79 -14.60
N GLU A 55 -9.31 -19.94 -14.90
CA GLU A 55 -10.07 -19.96 -16.15
C GLU A 55 -9.22 -19.48 -17.35
N LYS A 56 -8.49 -18.39 -17.18
CA LYS A 56 -7.74 -17.73 -18.27
C LYS A 56 -6.32 -18.26 -18.45
N GLN A 57 -5.80 -19.01 -17.48
CA GLN A 57 -4.41 -19.52 -17.46
C GLN A 57 -3.36 -18.40 -17.65
N THR A 58 -3.73 -17.17 -17.27
CA THR A 58 -2.92 -15.97 -17.40
C THR A 58 -2.67 -15.37 -16.02
N LEU A 59 -1.42 -14.99 -15.74
CA LEU A 59 -1.08 -14.35 -14.47
C LEU A 59 -1.49 -12.88 -14.46
N PRO A 60 -2.05 -12.39 -13.36
CA PRO A 60 -2.37 -10.99 -13.20
C PRO A 60 -1.09 -10.15 -13.12
N LYS A 61 -1.19 -8.90 -13.56
CA LYS A 61 -0.20 -7.86 -13.32
C LYS A 61 -0.84 -6.79 -12.44
N THR A 62 -0.04 -6.12 -11.62
CA THR A 62 -0.52 -5.01 -10.80
C THR A 62 0.03 -3.68 -11.32
N SER A 63 -0.74 -2.63 -11.16
CA SER A 63 -0.29 -1.26 -11.38
C SER A 63 -0.73 -0.36 -10.23
N THR A 64 0.05 0.69 -9.98
CA THR A 64 -0.34 1.72 -9.02
C THR A 64 -1.57 2.48 -9.52
N ALA A 65 -2.35 3.02 -8.61
CA ALA A 65 -3.38 4.00 -8.93
C ALA A 65 -2.75 5.22 -9.61
N PRO A 66 -3.39 5.82 -10.63
CA PRO A 66 -2.91 7.06 -11.24
C PRO A 66 -2.97 8.23 -10.24
N VAL A 67 -2.24 9.32 -10.54
CA VAL A 67 -2.21 10.53 -9.69
C VAL A 67 -3.61 11.06 -9.41
N THR A 68 -4.49 11.01 -10.40
CA THR A 68 -5.88 11.48 -10.29
C THR A 68 -6.67 10.76 -9.20
N ASP A 69 -6.45 9.47 -9.01
CA ASP A 69 -7.18 8.68 -8.01
C ASP A 69 -6.76 9.07 -6.58
N PHE A 70 -5.46 9.31 -6.37
CA PHE A 70 -4.96 9.85 -5.11
C PHE A 70 -5.50 11.26 -4.85
N VAL A 71 -5.50 12.14 -5.86
CA VAL A 71 -6.07 13.49 -5.74
C VAL A 71 -7.54 13.42 -5.38
N ASN A 72 -8.32 12.60 -6.07
CA ASN A 72 -9.75 12.42 -5.81
C ASN A 72 -10.01 11.85 -4.40
N ALA A 73 -9.14 10.97 -3.90
CA ALA A 73 -9.26 10.41 -2.56
C ALA A 73 -8.92 11.44 -1.46
N PHE A 74 -7.91 12.28 -1.68
CA PHE A 74 -7.43 13.25 -0.68
C PHE A 74 -8.26 14.54 -0.64
N ALA A 75 -8.69 15.05 -1.79
CA ALA A 75 -9.34 16.36 -1.93
C ALA A 75 -10.55 16.57 -1.02
N PRO A 76 -11.48 15.63 -0.84
CA PRO A 76 -12.62 15.81 0.05
C PRO A 76 -12.22 16.08 1.51
N TRP A 77 -11.15 15.41 1.98
CA TRP A 77 -10.66 15.56 3.34
C TRP A 77 -9.88 16.85 3.53
N ILE A 78 -9.06 17.23 2.55
CA ILE A 78 -8.32 18.49 2.56
C ILE A 78 -9.31 19.67 2.57
N ASN A 79 -10.35 19.61 1.74
CA ASN A 79 -11.40 20.62 1.68
C ASN A 79 -12.21 20.69 2.98
N ALA A 80 -12.33 19.58 3.71
CA ALA A 80 -12.93 19.53 5.05
C ALA A 80 -11.97 19.96 6.18
N GLY A 81 -10.76 20.45 5.85
CA GLY A 81 -9.79 20.99 6.81
C GLY A 81 -8.87 19.94 7.46
N TYR A 82 -8.77 18.74 6.89
CA TYR A 82 -7.82 17.72 7.35
C TYR A 82 -6.48 17.84 6.63
N ASP A 83 -5.42 17.49 7.32
CA ASP A 83 -4.15 17.13 6.69
C ASP A 83 -4.11 15.63 6.43
N ILE A 84 -3.41 15.21 5.39
CA ILE A 84 -3.31 13.81 4.98
C ILE A 84 -1.94 13.25 5.37
N ILE A 85 -1.93 12.04 5.92
CA ILE A 85 -0.72 11.21 5.97
C ILE A 85 -0.99 9.97 5.13
N PHE A 86 -0.18 9.75 4.11
CA PHE A 86 -0.20 8.52 3.32
C PHE A 86 0.96 7.61 3.72
N ILE A 87 0.64 6.35 4.05
CA ILE A 87 1.60 5.30 4.38
C ILE A 87 1.27 4.10 3.51
N GLY A 88 2.04 3.86 2.47
CA GLY A 88 1.78 2.81 1.49
C GLY A 88 2.88 1.76 1.43
N VAL A 89 2.72 0.84 0.49
CA VAL A 89 3.73 -0.18 0.17
C VAL A 89 5.10 0.44 -0.07
N SER A 90 6.14 -0.27 0.32
CA SER A 90 7.55 0.15 0.16
C SER A 90 7.85 0.72 -1.22
N SER A 91 8.52 1.87 -1.26
CA SER A 91 9.03 2.50 -2.48
C SER A 91 10.02 1.60 -3.26
N LYS A 92 10.57 0.58 -2.61
CA LYS A 92 11.46 -0.43 -3.24
C LYS A 92 10.69 -1.52 -3.97
N LEU A 93 9.38 -1.66 -3.72
CA LEU A 93 8.53 -2.71 -4.29
C LEU A 93 7.55 -2.16 -5.33
N SER A 94 7.15 -0.89 -5.19
CA SER A 94 6.14 -0.26 -6.03
C SER A 94 6.41 1.23 -6.24
N SER A 95 5.93 1.77 -7.36
CA SER A 95 5.91 3.22 -7.63
C SER A 95 4.77 3.97 -6.91
N THR A 96 3.96 3.26 -6.11
CA THR A 96 2.80 3.84 -5.40
C THR A 96 3.18 5.03 -4.53
N TYR A 97 4.29 4.94 -3.78
CA TYR A 97 4.79 6.05 -2.98
C TYR A 97 5.10 7.30 -3.83
N GLN A 98 5.78 7.11 -4.96
CA GLN A 98 6.13 8.21 -5.87
C GLN A 98 4.88 8.83 -6.50
N THR A 99 3.90 8.01 -6.87
CA THR A 99 2.64 8.50 -7.44
C THR A 99 1.82 9.29 -6.41
N ALA A 100 1.74 8.80 -5.18
CA ALA A 100 1.12 9.53 -4.07
C ALA A 100 1.86 10.86 -3.77
N ALA A 101 3.20 10.89 -3.90
CA ALA A 101 3.99 12.10 -3.74
C ALA A 101 3.70 13.13 -4.84
N LEU A 102 3.49 12.68 -6.07
CA LEU A 102 3.06 13.58 -7.16
C LEU A 102 1.67 14.15 -6.89
N ALA A 103 0.72 13.31 -6.45
CA ALA A 103 -0.62 13.77 -6.08
C ALA A 103 -0.60 14.77 -4.92
N GLY A 104 0.29 14.60 -3.96
CA GLY A 104 0.46 15.52 -2.84
C GLY A 104 0.86 16.93 -3.25
N ARG A 105 1.53 17.10 -4.40
CA ARG A 105 1.94 18.40 -4.95
C ARG A 105 0.80 19.22 -5.55
N GLU A 106 -0.35 18.60 -5.78
CA GLU A 106 -1.57 19.28 -6.24
C GLU A 106 -2.26 20.07 -5.13
N PHE A 107 -1.79 19.96 -3.89
CA PHE A 107 -2.31 20.64 -2.70
C PHE A 107 -1.28 21.57 -2.10
N ASP A 108 -1.73 22.49 -1.25
CA ASP A 108 -0.84 23.43 -0.55
C ASP A 108 0.23 22.70 0.25
N GLU A 109 1.39 23.30 0.36
CA GLU A 109 2.53 22.74 1.07
C GLU A 109 2.16 22.34 2.51
N GLY A 110 2.57 21.15 2.91
CA GLY A 110 2.30 20.60 4.24
C GLY A 110 0.93 19.93 4.43
N ARG A 111 0.01 20.02 3.44
CA ARG A 111 -1.31 19.38 3.53
C ARG A 111 -1.27 17.86 3.35
N VAL A 112 -0.30 17.37 2.61
CA VAL A 112 -0.09 15.93 2.38
C VAL A 112 1.33 15.55 2.80
N THR A 113 1.44 14.64 3.75
CA THR A 113 2.71 14.09 4.24
C THR A 113 2.77 12.61 3.89
N LEU A 114 3.93 12.14 3.41
CA LEU A 114 4.12 10.75 3.05
C LEU A 114 5.14 10.09 3.97
N VAL A 115 4.87 8.84 4.33
CA VAL A 115 5.80 7.97 5.04
C VAL A 115 6.00 6.70 4.22
N ASP A 116 7.25 6.42 3.84
CA ASP A 116 7.58 5.15 3.20
C ASP A 116 7.63 4.04 4.27
N SER A 117 6.74 3.07 4.16
CA SER A 117 6.67 1.99 5.14
C SER A 117 7.89 1.07 5.13
N LEU A 118 8.65 1.06 4.02
CA LEU A 118 9.71 0.09 3.73
C LEU A 118 9.26 -1.37 3.94
N SER A 119 7.96 -1.61 3.83
CA SER A 119 7.31 -2.89 4.10
C SER A 119 6.15 -3.12 3.14
N LEU A 120 5.40 -4.18 3.35
CA LEU A 120 4.14 -4.48 2.68
C LEU A 120 3.21 -5.20 3.67
N SER A 121 1.93 -5.38 3.29
CA SER A 121 0.95 -6.16 4.06
C SER A 121 0.91 -5.75 5.54
N THR A 122 0.94 -6.72 6.45
CA THR A 122 0.86 -6.51 7.90
C THR A 122 1.95 -5.60 8.45
N GLY A 123 3.14 -5.55 7.82
CA GLY A 123 4.19 -4.63 8.21
C GLY A 123 3.85 -3.17 7.93
N THR A 124 3.15 -2.88 6.83
CA THR A 124 2.59 -1.56 6.57
C THR A 124 1.40 -1.30 7.49
N ALA A 125 0.53 -2.30 7.72
CA ALA A 125 -0.64 -2.20 8.58
C ALA A 125 -0.30 -1.75 10.00
N LEU A 126 0.75 -2.28 10.61
CA LEU A 126 1.21 -1.86 11.95
C LEU A 126 1.54 -0.36 12.01
N GLN A 127 2.16 0.16 10.97
CA GLN A 127 2.51 1.59 10.88
C GLN A 127 1.28 2.46 10.65
N VAL A 128 0.36 2.02 9.79
CA VAL A 128 -0.91 2.69 9.50
C VAL A 128 -1.79 2.77 10.74
N ILE A 129 -1.95 1.67 11.48
CA ILE A 129 -2.72 1.64 12.73
C ILE A 129 -2.08 2.58 13.76
N LYS A 130 -0.73 2.54 13.90
CA LYS A 130 -0.03 3.44 14.82
C LYS A 130 -0.26 4.91 14.48
N ALA A 131 -0.19 5.28 13.21
CA ALA A 131 -0.48 6.64 12.76
C ALA A 131 -1.94 7.03 13.08
N ALA A 132 -2.90 6.14 12.84
CA ALA A 132 -4.31 6.39 13.13
C ALA A 132 -4.57 6.59 14.64
N GLU A 133 -3.93 5.80 15.50
CA GLU A 133 -3.99 5.99 16.96
C GLU A 133 -3.46 7.36 17.38
N LEU A 134 -2.33 7.80 16.81
CA LEU A 134 -1.74 9.11 17.10
C LEU A 134 -2.63 10.25 16.58
N ALA A 135 -3.22 10.10 15.38
CA ALA A 135 -4.17 11.06 14.84
C ALA A 135 -5.41 11.18 15.72
N LYS A 136 -5.95 10.06 16.20
CA LYS A 136 -7.08 10.02 17.13
C LYS A 136 -6.74 10.65 18.50
N ALA A 137 -5.49 10.58 18.92
CA ALA A 137 -4.98 11.28 20.10
C ALA A 137 -4.77 12.79 19.89
N GLY A 138 -5.04 13.32 18.69
CA GLY A 138 -4.97 14.75 18.38
C GLY A 138 -3.58 15.26 18.01
N MET A 139 -2.64 14.38 17.66
CA MET A 139 -1.32 14.80 17.20
C MET A 139 -1.38 15.36 15.79
N ASP A 140 -0.49 16.31 15.50
CA ASP A 140 -0.35 16.90 14.16
C ASP A 140 0.35 15.98 13.17
N SER A 141 0.18 16.26 11.87
CA SER A 141 0.71 15.44 10.78
C SER A 141 2.23 15.27 10.83
N LYS A 142 2.96 16.32 11.16
CA LYS A 142 4.43 16.28 11.26
C LYS A 142 4.89 15.35 12.39
N THR A 143 4.33 15.52 13.58
CA THR A 143 4.65 14.69 14.75
C THR A 143 4.32 13.22 14.51
N ILE A 144 3.18 12.93 13.87
CA ILE A 144 2.80 11.56 13.51
C ILE A 144 3.80 10.98 12.53
N ALA A 145 4.10 11.68 11.42
CA ALA A 145 5.01 11.21 10.38
C ALA A 145 6.42 10.95 10.94
N GLU A 146 6.95 11.85 11.78
CA GLU A 146 8.24 11.66 12.45
C GLU A 146 8.23 10.43 13.37
N THR A 147 7.15 10.24 14.13
CA THR A 147 7.01 9.10 15.04
C THR A 147 6.96 7.79 14.28
N VAL A 148 6.16 7.71 13.20
CA VAL A 148 6.05 6.52 12.37
C VAL A 148 7.37 6.24 11.67
N SER A 149 8.03 7.25 11.10
CA SER A 149 9.34 7.09 10.45
C SER A 149 10.42 6.55 11.40
N LYS A 150 10.38 6.90 12.69
CA LYS A 150 11.30 6.36 13.70
C LYS A 150 11.05 4.89 14.04
N ILE A 151 9.80 4.42 13.94
CA ILE A 151 9.47 3.02 14.20
C ILE A 151 9.63 2.14 12.95
N THR A 152 9.55 2.70 11.74
CA THR A 152 9.68 1.97 10.47
C THR A 152 10.86 0.99 10.44
N PRO A 153 12.11 1.36 10.82
CA PRO A 153 13.23 0.42 10.83
C PRO A 153 13.10 -0.73 11.85
N ARG A 154 12.17 -0.61 12.78
CA ARG A 154 11.91 -1.61 13.84
C ARG A 154 10.78 -2.57 13.46
N VAL A 155 9.98 -2.22 12.45
CA VAL A 155 8.93 -3.10 11.94
C VAL A 155 9.59 -4.23 11.14
N ARG A 156 9.27 -5.45 11.50
CA ARG A 156 9.74 -6.65 10.81
C ARG A 156 8.54 -7.51 10.46
N ALA A 157 8.30 -7.67 9.18
CA ALA A 157 7.34 -8.60 8.63
C ALA A 157 8.10 -9.61 7.78
N SER A 158 7.75 -10.88 7.91
CA SER A 158 8.31 -11.95 7.10
C SER A 158 7.22 -12.93 6.74
N PHE A 159 7.37 -13.58 5.61
CA PHE A 159 6.50 -14.63 5.13
C PHE A 159 7.35 -15.67 4.40
N ILE A 160 6.86 -16.88 4.36
CA ILE A 160 7.50 -18.00 3.65
C ILE A 160 6.65 -18.29 2.43
N ILE A 161 7.28 -18.43 1.27
CA ILE A 161 6.62 -18.79 0.02
C ILE A 161 7.21 -20.08 -0.56
N ASP A 162 6.37 -20.86 -1.23
CA ASP A 162 6.82 -22.15 -1.80
C ASP A 162 7.74 -21.97 -3.01
N THR A 163 7.59 -20.87 -3.76
CA THR A 163 8.37 -20.62 -4.97
C THR A 163 8.54 -19.14 -5.26
N LEU A 164 9.73 -18.74 -5.71
CA LEU A 164 10.02 -17.40 -6.21
C LEU A 164 9.51 -17.15 -7.65
N LYS A 165 8.97 -18.17 -8.34
CA LYS A 165 8.57 -18.09 -9.74
C LYS A 165 7.70 -16.85 -10.02
N TYR A 166 6.66 -16.64 -9.22
CA TYR A 166 5.69 -15.55 -9.44
C TYR A 166 6.29 -14.17 -9.13
N LEU A 167 7.14 -14.07 -8.10
CA LEU A 167 7.89 -12.83 -7.81
C LEU A 167 8.86 -12.48 -8.94
N HIS A 168 9.52 -13.49 -9.52
CA HIS A 168 10.39 -13.29 -10.66
C HIS A 168 9.61 -12.82 -11.89
N MET A 169 8.50 -13.47 -12.21
CA MET A 169 7.61 -13.08 -13.33
C MET A 169 7.06 -11.67 -13.15
N GLY A 170 6.83 -11.25 -11.91
CA GLY A 170 6.42 -9.89 -11.56
C GLY A 170 7.57 -8.87 -11.52
N GLY A 171 8.83 -9.30 -11.71
CA GLY A 171 9.99 -8.40 -11.65
C GLY A 171 10.45 -8.01 -10.24
N ARG A 172 9.97 -8.68 -9.18
CA ARG A 172 10.35 -8.43 -7.76
C ARG A 172 11.37 -9.43 -7.24
N CYS A 173 11.88 -10.30 -8.11
CA CYS A 173 12.95 -11.25 -7.81
C CYS A 173 13.82 -11.42 -9.05
N SER A 174 15.14 -11.43 -8.87
CA SER A 174 16.08 -11.64 -9.97
C SER A 174 16.12 -13.11 -10.41
N ALA A 175 16.54 -13.37 -11.67
CA ALA A 175 16.74 -14.73 -12.16
C ALA A 175 17.76 -15.52 -11.34
N VAL A 176 18.80 -14.83 -10.80
CA VAL A 176 19.81 -15.46 -9.95
C VAL A 176 19.22 -15.93 -8.62
N GLN A 177 18.36 -15.12 -8.00
CA GLN A 177 17.67 -15.50 -6.76
C GLN A 177 16.72 -16.69 -6.99
N LEU A 178 15.96 -16.69 -8.09
CA LEU A 178 15.08 -17.79 -8.47
C LEU A 178 15.89 -19.08 -8.68
N LEU A 179 16.98 -19.01 -9.45
CA LEU A 179 17.84 -20.16 -9.69
C LEU A 179 18.46 -20.70 -8.40
N ALA A 180 18.98 -19.83 -7.56
CA ALA A 180 19.57 -20.21 -6.27
C ALA A 180 18.56 -20.91 -5.36
N SER A 181 17.33 -20.41 -5.24
CA SER A 181 16.31 -21.05 -4.42
C SER A 181 15.94 -22.43 -4.93
N ASN A 182 15.82 -22.60 -6.26
CA ASN A 182 15.50 -23.89 -6.87
C ASN A 182 16.62 -24.91 -6.69
N VAL A 183 17.88 -24.52 -6.90
CA VAL A 183 19.05 -25.40 -6.77
C VAL A 183 19.28 -25.81 -5.31
N LEU A 184 19.15 -24.86 -4.38
CA LEU A 184 19.36 -25.11 -2.96
C LEU A 184 18.12 -25.67 -2.25
N LYS A 185 16.98 -25.81 -2.96
CA LYS A 185 15.68 -26.25 -2.41
C LYS A 185 15.29 -25.43 -1.17
N ILE A 186 15.51 -24.13 -1.22
CA ILE A 186 15.14 -23.19 -0.15
C ILE A 186 13.72 -22.71 -0.41
N HIS A 187 12.88 -22.71 0.64
CA HIS A 187 11.62 -22.00 0.69
C HIS A 187 11.92 -20.60 1.24
N PRO A 188 11.98 -19.57 0.37
CA PRO A 188 12.35 -18.22 0.79
C PRO A 188 11.26 -17.51 1.58
#